data_5fa4d3e7b84453aa850541971e06f3f1
#
_entry.id   5fa4d3e7b84453aa850541971e06f3f1
#
_cell.length_a   1.000
_cell.length_b   1.000
_cell.length_c   1.000
_cell.angle_alpha   90.00
_cell.angle_beta   90.00
_cell.angle_gamma   90.00
#
_symmetry.space_group_name_H-M   'P 1'
#
loop_
_entity.id
_entity.type
_entity.pdbx_description
1 polymer ?
#
loop_
_entity_poly.entity_id
_entity_poly.type
_entity_poly.pdbx_seq_one_letter_code
_entity_poly.pdbx_strand_id
1 'polypeptide(L)'
;NFVVGNNHKNFGAPGSIVSGVPSGTGIIVMAADDVQIENNIIRDNKNAGIVIADHQSFANISLDPEADPSPDRVSIYKNFFGNNGYDPIGDVKALMALNLTNKGPDVLAIGTGKESCINQKASVKALNMSSWGDCKKTTSMDVASYLLETPVPPRVNGKNETAEVGKRLYSGVCAGCHAYNVRMIGPPTQILQVLYADNPQGIADYIANPVK
;
A
#
# COMPACT_ATOMS: atom_id res chain seq x y z
N ASN A 1 -10.76 -7.53 -7.98
CA ASN A 1 -10.88 -6.09 -7.69
C ASN A 1 -10.76 -5.26 -8.96
N PHE A 2 -11.16 -3.98 -8.86
CA PHE A 2 -10.91 -2.94 -9.86
C PHE A 2 -9.90 -1.95 -9.31
N VAL A 3 -8.74 -1.86 -9.94
CA VAL A 3 -7.64 -0.95 -9.61
C VAL A 3 -7.46 0.01 -10.77
N VAL A 4 -8.30 1.03 -10.81
CA VAL A 4 -8.50 1.86 -12.01
C VAL A 4 -8.30 3.34 -11.69
N GLY A 5 -7.44 3.99 -12.50
CA GLY A 5 -7.30 5.45 -12.48
C GLY A 5 -6.81 6.05 -11.16
N ASN A 6 -5.88 5.39 -10.46
CA ASN A 6 -5.31 5.88 -9.18
C ASN A 6 -4.36 7.06 -9.41
N ASN A 7 -4.85 8.14 -10.04
CA ASN A 7 -4.05 9.23 -10.58
C ASN A 7 -4.06 10.50 -9.74
N HIS A 8 -4.75 10.49 -8.61
CA HIS A 8 -4.78 11.65 -7.72
C HIS A 8 -3.39 11.93 -7.12
N LYS A 9 -3.12 13.20 -6.89
CA LYS A 9 -1.89 13.59 -6.19
C LYS A 9 -1.85 12.93 -4.82
N ASN A 10 -0.68 12.39 -4.46
CA ASN A 10 -0.49 11.83 -3.14
C ASN A 10 -0.74 12.89 -2.06
N PHE A 11 -1.55 12.54 -1.08
CA PHE A 11 -1.91 13.41 0.06
C PHE A 11 -1.36 12.88 1.40
N GLY A 12 -0.43 11.91 1.35
CA GLY A 12 0.30 11.44 2.52
C GLY A 12 1.00 12.58 3.26
N ALA A 13 0.97 12.55 4.58
CA ALA A 13 1.65 13.57 5.38
C ALA A 13 3.15 13.59 5.07
N PRO A 14 3.77 14.77 4.91
CA PRO A 14 5.21 14.87 4.68
C PRO A 14 6.01 14.09 5.73
N GLY A 15 6.97 13.28 5.28
CA GLY A 15 7.77 12.42 6.13
C GLY A 15 7.15 11.05 6.48
N SER A 16 5.91 10.78 6.08
CA SER A 16 5.36 9.42 6.15
C SER A 16 5.85 8.57 4.97
N ILE A 17 5.95 7.26 5.17
CA ILE A 17 6.32 6.31 4.11
C ILE A 17 5.37 6.46 2.91
N VAL A 18 4.09 6.60 3.18
CA VAL A 18 3.05 6.73 2.15
C VAL A 18 3.24 7.99 1.29
N SER A 19 3.82 9.06 1.84
CA SER A 19 4.08 10.30 1.08
C SER A 19 5.06 10.12 -0.07
N GLY A 20 5.90 9.10 -0.01
CA GLY A 20 6.84 8.73 -1.07
C GLY A 20 6.23 7.93 -2.22
N VAL A 21 5.01 7.41 -2.08
CA VAL A 21 4.37 6.62 -3.14
C VAL A 21 4.00 7.52 -4.32
N PRO A 22 4.52 7.25 -5.53
CA PRO A 22 4.22 8.07 -6.70
C PRO A 22 2.74 8.02 -7.07
N SER A 23 2.17 9.17 -7.37
CA SER A 23 0.82 9.28 -7.93
C SER A 23 0.70 8.49 -9.24
N GLY A 24 -0.40 7.80 -9.44
CA GLY A 24 -0.62 6.99 -10.64
C GLY A 24 -0.11 5.56 -10.54
N THR A 25 0.24 5.08 -9.35
CA THR A 25 0.56 3.68 -9.08
C THR A 25 -0.72 2.94 -8.67
N GLY A 26 -1.02 1.83 -9.32
CA GLY A 26 -2.21 1.03 -9.03
C GLY A 26 -2.05 0.22 -7.75
N ILE A 27 -1.10 -0.70 -7.72
CA ILE A 27 -0.75 -1.52 -6.56
C ILE A 27 0.74 -1.32 -6.27
N ILE A 28 1.09 -1.21 -5.01
CA ILE A 28 2.48 -1.29 -4.56
C ILE A 28 2.63 -2.42 -3.54
N VAL A 29 3.63 -3.27 -3.74
CA VAL A 29 4.09 -4.27 -2.77
C VAL A 29 5.47 -3.83 -2.31
N MET A 30 5.62 -3.58 -1.03
CA MET A 30 6.88 -3.12 -0.45
C MET A 30 7.24 -3.98 0.75
N ALA A 31 8.40 -4.61 0.72
CA ALA A 31 8.94 -5.43 1.82
C ALA A 31 7.88 -6.41 2.39
N ALA A 32 7.12 -7.06 1.53
CA ALA A 32 6.06 -7.99 1.93
C ALA A 32 6.20 -9.29 1.16
N ASP A 33 6.28 -10.39 1.89
CA ASP A 33 6.45 -11.73 1.36
C ASP A 33 5.12 -12.44 1.10
N ASP A 34 5.19 -13.49 0.30
CA ASP A 34 4.08 -14.41 0.01
C ASP A 34 2.82 -13.70 -0.53
N VAL A 35 3.01 -12.59 -1.26
CA VAL A 35 1.91 -11.80 -1.80
C VAL A 35 1.38 -12.43 -3.09
N GLN A 36 0.08 -12.59 -3.18
CA GLN A 36 -0.61 -13.08 -4.36
C GLN A 36 -1.51 -12.00 -4.96
N ILE A 37 -1.27 -11.65 -6.22
CA ILE A 37 -2.06 -10.67 -6.97
C ILE A 37 -2.72 -11.39 -8.14
N GLU A 38 -4.01 -11.67 -7.98
CA GLU A 38 -4.77 -12.43 -8.99
C GLU A 38 -6.17 -11.87 -9.24
N ASN A 39 -6.70 -12.12 -10.42
CA ASN A 39 -8.07 -11.81 -10.81
C ASN A 39 -8.46 -10.33 -10.60
N ASN A 40 -7.53 -9.42 -10.88
CA ASN A 40 -7.80 -7.98 -10.81
C ASN A 40 -7.88 -7.38 -12.22
N ILE A 41 -8.65 -6.30 -12.34
CA ILE A 41 -8.62 -5.40 -13.49
C ILE A 41 -7.80 -4.18 -13.08
N ILE A 42 -6.62 -4.04 -13.69
CA ILE A 42 -5.62 -3.01 -13.35
C ILE A 42 -5.38 -2.16 -14.58
N ARG A 43 -5.96 -0.96 -14.60
CA ARG A 43 -5.93 -0.13 -15.80
C ARG A 43 -5.92 1.37 -15.51
N ASP A 44 -5.50 2.13 -16.50
CA ASP A 44 -5.53 3.59 -16.51
C ASP A 44 -4.75 4.24 -15.35
N ASN A 45 -3.77 3.52 -14.78
CA ASN A 45 -2.86 4.05 -13.77
C ASN A 45 -1.65 4.66 -14.48
N LYS A 46 -1.50 5.98 -14.39
CA LYS A 46 -0.58 6.75 -15.26
C LYS A 46 0.90 6.40 -15.06
N ASN A 47 1.31 6.02 -13.84
CA ASN A 47 2.71 5.73 -13.51
C ASN A 47 3.08 4.26 -13.76
N ALA A 48 2.33 3.34 -13.16
CA ALA A 48 2.49 1.90 -13.31
C ALA A 48 1.24 1.15 -12.83
N GLY A 49 0.98 -0.03 -13.37
CA GLY A 49 -0.10 -0.90 -12.86
C GLY A 49 0.25 -1.50 -11.50
N ILE A 50 1.37 -2.20 -11.41
CA ILE A 50 1.91 -2.80 -10.18
C ILE A 50 3.38 -2.39 -10.04
N VAL A 51 3.78 -2.01 -8.83
CA VAL A 51 5.18 -1.79 -8.44
C VAL A 51 5.52 -2.74 -7.30
N ILE A 52 6.55 -3.54 -7.49
CA ILE A 52 7.15 -4.39 -6.46
C ILE A 52 8.47 -3.75 -6.09
N ALA A 53 8.64 -3.38 -4.82
CA ALA A 53 9.81 -2.62 -4.40
C ALA A 53 10.34 -3.09 -3.06
N ASP A 54 11.66 -3.11 -2.93
CA ASP A 54 12.28 -3.27 -1.62
C ASP A 54 12.26 -1.96 -0.81
N HIS A 55 12.43 -2.09 0.48
CA HIS A 55 12.47 -0.96 1.41
C HIS A 55 13.67 -0.03 1.16
N GLN A 56 14.78 -0.58 0.69
CA GLN A 56 16.02 0.16 0.47
C GLN A 56 15.93 1.10 -0.74
N SER A 57 14.99 0.83 -1.63
CA SER A 57 14.74 1.67 -2.80
C SER A 57 14.10 3.02 -2.45
N PHE A 58 13.67 3.22 -1.22
CA PHE A 58 13.05 4.46 -0.74
C PHE A 58 13.97 5.15 0.27
N ALA A 59 14.70 6.16 -0.18
CA ALA A 59 15.84 6.80 0.51
C ALA A 59 15.56 7.43 1.89
N ASN A 60 14.32 7.47 2.37
CA ASN A 60 13.95 8.16 3.61
C ASN A 60 13.41 7.24 4.70
N ILE A 61 13.57 5.92 4.54
CA ILE A 61 13.06 4.95 5.52
C ILE A 61 14.23 4.54 6.43
N SER A 62 14.05 4.73 7.73
CA SER A 62 14.94 4.15 8.74
C SER A 62 14.88 2.63 8.60
N LEU A 63 16.01 2.03 8.23
CA LEU A 63 16.11 0.58 8.09
C LEU A 63 16.09 -0.04 9.48
N ASP A 64 15.08 -0.86 9.74
CA ASP A 64 15.12 -1.80 10.83
C ASP A 64 16.07 -2.93 10.43
N PRO A 65 17.18 -3.16 11.15
CA PRO A 65 18.13 -4.20 10.79
C PRO A 65 17.57 -5.63 10.91
N GLU A 66 16.45 -5.81 11.61
CA GLU A 66 15.78 -7.09 11.75
C GLU A 66 14.68 -7.32 10.68
N ALA A 67 14.31 -6.29 9.92
CA ALA A 67 13.32 -6.41 8.87
C ALA A 67 13.95 -6.88 7.56
N ASP A 68 13.34 -7.87 6.89
CA ASP A 68 13.67 -8.18 5.51
C ASP A 68 13.16 -7.07 4.59
N PRO A 69 14.04 -6.36 3.89
CA PRO A 69 13.62 -5.27 3.02
C PRO A 69 13.02 -5.73 1.69
N SER A 70 13.20 -6.98 1.31
CA SER A 70 12.84 -7.50 -0.01
C SER A 70 11.46 -8.15 -0.01
N PRO A 71 10.61 -7.88 -1.01
CA PRO A 71 9.37 -8.63 -1.20
C PRO A 71 9.66 -9.94 -1.93
N ASP A 72 9.66 -11.05 -1.21
CA ASP A 72 9.91 -12.38 -1.74
C ASP A 72 8.62 -13.15 -2.06
N ARG A 73 8.70 -14.12 -2.95
CA ARG A 73 7.60 -15.05 -3.28
C ARG A 73 6.30 -14.34 -3.72
N VAL A 74 6.45 -13.23 -4.44
CA VAL A 74 5.31 -12.51 -5.03
C VAL A 74 4.83 -13.25 -6.27
N SER A 75 3.54 -13.54 -6.34
CA SER A 75 2.91 -14.26 -7.46
C SER A 75 1.88 -13.38 -8.18
N ILE A 76 2.08 -13.14 -9.48
CA ILE A 76 1.20 -12.29 -10.29
C ILE A 76 0.62 -13.11 -11.43
N TYR A 77 -0.71 -13.33 -11.44
CA TYR A 77 -1.34 -14.11 -12.50
C TYR A 77 -2.84 -13.81 -12.67
N LYS A 78 -3.39 -14.15 -13.84
CA LYS A 78 -4.81 -13.94 -14.18
C LYS A 78 -5.31 -12.50 -13.97
N ASN A 79 -4.43 -11.50 -14.05
CA ASN A 79 -4.85 -10.12 -14.01
C ASN A 79 -5.08 -9.59 -15.43
N PHE A 80 -6.02 -8.68 -15.58
CA PHE A 80 -6.20 -7.91 -16.79
C PHE A 80 -5.51 -6.56 -16.66
N PHE A 81 -4.58 -6.27 -17.57
CA PHE A 81 -3.88 -4.99 -17.61
C PHE A 81 -4.35 -4.16 -18.82
N GLY A 82 -4.52 -2.85 -18.63
CA GLY A 82 -4.92 -1.96 -19.70
C GLY A 82 -4.47 -0.53 -19.48
N ASN A 83 -3.77 0.05 -20.44
CA ASN A 83 -3.38 1.47 -20.45
C ASN A 83 -2.69 1.95 -19.16
N ASN A 84 -1.84 1.12 -18.54
CA ASN A 84 -1.00 1.57 -17.42
C ASN A 84 0.30 2.19 -17.93
N GLY A 85 0.94 3.03 -17.12
CA GLY A 85 2.23 3.62 -17.42
C GLY A 85 2.21 4.57 -18.62
N TYR A 86 1.13 5.28 -18.85
CA TYR A 86 1.04 6.22 -19.99
C TYR A 86 1.68 7.58 -19.72
N ASP A 87 1.90 7.94 -18.44
CA ASP A 87 2.56 9.18 -18.02
C ASP A 87 3.41 8.91 -16.75
N PRO A 88 4.49 8.12 -16.88
CA PRO A 88 5.32 7.72 -15.73
C PRO A 88 6.15 8.89 -15.21
N ILE A 89 6.38 8.89 -13.89
CA ILE A 89 7.13 9.90 -13.17
C ILE A 89 8.21 9.28 -12.28
N GLY A 90 9.14 10.09 -11.79
CA GLY A 90 10.15 9.68 -10.81
C GLY A 90 10.98 8.47 -11.26
N ASP A 91 11.15 7.53 -10.36
CA ASP A 91 12.00 6.35 -10.57
C ASP A 91 11.51 5.44 -11.70
N VAL A 92 10.21 5.35 -11.92
CA VAL A 92 9.65 4.60 -13.05
C VAL A 92 10.16 5.17 -14.38
N LYS A 93 10.11 6.50 -14.53
CA LYS A 93 10.61 7.18 -15.72
C LYS A 93 12.13 7.02 -15.87
N ALA A 94 12.89 7.09 -14.79
CA ALA A 94 14.33 6.88 -14.80
C ALA A 94 14.69 5.44 -15.23
N LEU A 95 14.01 4.45 -14.67
CA LEU A 95 14.21 3.05 -15.04
C LEU A 95 13.83 2.75 -16.49
N MET A 96 12.78 3.40 -17.02
CA MET A 96 12.44 3.29 -18.44
C MET A 96 13.57 3.82 -19.33
N ALA A 97 14.17 4.94 -18.96
CA ALA A 97 15.30 5.50 -19.71
C ALA A 97 16.52 4.58 -19.67
N LEU A 98 16.84 3.99 -18.53
CA LEU A 98 17.93 3.02 -18.38
C LEU A 98 17.70 1.74 -19.21
N ASN A 99 16.46 1.33 -19.37
CA ASN A 99 16.09 0.15 -20.16
C ASN A 99 15.76 0.49 -21.63
N LEU A 100 16.01 1.71 -22.07
CA LEU A 100 15.76 2.18 -23.43
C LEU A 100 14.34 1.88 -23.93
N THR A 101 13.35 1.98 -23.06
CA THR A 101 11.94 1.75 -23.40
C THR A 101 11.13 3.04 -23.32
N ASN A 102 10.19 3.19 -24.26
CA ASN A 102 9.20 4.28 -24.25
C ASN A 102 7.81 3.82 -23.81
N LYS A 103 7.68 2.53 -23.44
CA LYS A 103 6.42 1.94 -22.99
C LYS A 103 6.46 1.85 -21.46
N GLY A 104 5.60 2.58 -20.79
CA GLY A 104 5.48 2.49 -19.34
C GLY A 104 4.91 1.15 -18.88
N PRO A 105 5.28 0.71 -17.69
CA PRO A 105 5.05 -0.65 -17.25
C PRO A 105 3.61 -0.90 -16.77
N ASP A 106 3.12 -2.10 -17.07
CA ASP A 106 2.02 -2.71 -16.32
C ASP A 106 2.53 -3.25 -14.98
N VAL A 107 3.73 -3.85 -15.00
CA VAL A 107 4.39 -4.36 -13.78
C VAL A 107 5.87 -3.96 -13.80
N LEU A 108 6.33 -3.44 -12.68
CA LEU A 108 7.72 -3.04 -12.45
C LEU A 108 8.25 -3.70 -11.19
N ALA A 109 9.44 -4.27 -11.23
CA ALA A 109 10.18 -4.73 -10.06
C ALA A 109 11.38 -3.83 -9.78
N ILE A 110 11.56 -3.42 -8.53
CA ILE A 110 12.69 -2.62 -8.03
C ILE A 110 13.26 -3.36 -6.82
N GLY A 111 14.51 -3.80 -6.89
CA GLY A 111 15.16 -4.49 -5.79
C GLY A 111 15.46 -5.96 -6.07
N THR A 112 15.73 -6.71 -5.01
CA THR A 112 16.36 -8.03 -5.05
C THR A 112 15.44 -9.20 -4.65
N GLY A 113 14.14 -8.98 -4.61
CA GLY A 113 13.16 -10.01 -4.25
C GLY A 113 13.36 -11.33 -5.00
N LYS A 114 13.20 -12.45 -4.30
CA LYS A 114 13.49 -13.80 -4.79
C LYS A 114 12.21 -14.62 -4.95
N GLU A 115 12.33 -15.69 -5.73
CA GLU A 115 11.27 -16.72 -5.91
C GLU A 115 9.92 -16.18 -6.36
N SER A 116 9.91 -14.98 -6.92
CA SER A 116 8.72 -14.33 -7.44
C SER A 116 8.42 -14.79 -8.86
N CYS A 117 7.16 -14.76 -9.25
CA CYS A 117 6.71 -15.28 -10.54
C CYS A 117 5.60 -14.42 -11.17
N ILE A 118 5.54 -14.43 -12.49
CA ILE A 118 4.48 -13.77 -13.25
C ILE A 118 4.04 -14.63 -14.43
N ASN A 119 2.75 -14.90 -14.54
CA ASN A 119 2.19 -15.52 -15.73
C ASN A 119 1.78 -14.44 -16.75
N GLN A 120 1.67 -14.85 -18.02
CA GLN A 120 1.32 -13.95 -19.14
C GLN A 120 2.39 -12.86 -19.42
N LYS A 121 3.64 -13.10 -19.06
CA LYS A 121 4.75 -12.15 -19.23
C LYS A 121 4.85 -11.56 -20.64
N ALA A 122 4.52 -12.35 -21.65
CA ALA A 122 4.55 -11.91 -23.06
C ALA A 122 3.49 -10.85 -23.40
N SER A 123 2.37 -10.81 -22.69
CA SER A 123 1.28 -9.85 -22.90
C SER A 123 1.30 -8.66 -21.95
N VAL A 124 2.17 -8.69 -20.94
CA VAL A 124 2.32 -7.67 -19.91
C VAL A 124 3.54 -6.81 -20.20
N LYS A 125 3.42 -5.51 -20.10
CA LYS A 125 4.56 -4.59 -20.18
C LYS A 125 5.35 -4.68 -18.88
N ALA A 126 6.22 -5.68 -18.80
CA ALA A 126 7.04 -5.94 -17.62
C ALA A 126 8.37 -5.19 -17.72
N LEU A 127 8.76 -4.48 -16.66
CA LEU A 127 10.02 -3.76 -16.58
C LEU A 127 10.85 -4.27 -15.40
N ASN A 128 12.14 -4.51 -15.64
CA ASN A 128 13.11 -4.98 -14.67
C ASN A 128 12.74 -6.33 -14.00
N MET A 129 12.14 -7.24 -14.78
CA MET A 129 11.65 -8.54 -14.30
C MET A 129 12.32 -9.73 -15.01
N SER A 130 13.58 -9.60 -15.41
CA SER A 130 14.32 -10.64 -16.15
C SER A 130 14.48 -11.92 -15.33
N SER A 131 14.63 -11.81 -14.01
CA SER A 131 14.79 -12.94 -13.08
C SER A 131 13.46 -13.64 -12.70
N TRP A 132 12.31 -13.07 -13.07
CA TRP A 132 11.02 -13.63 -12.73
C TRP A 132 10.66 -14.77 -13.68
N GLY A 133 10.32 -15.93 -13.09
CA GLY A 133 9.83 -17.10 -13.82
C GLY A 133 8.32 -17.14 -13.98
N ASP A 134 7.82 -18.19 -14.61
CA ASP A 134 6.39 -18.49 -14.68
C ASP A 134 5.91 -19.10 -13.36
N CYS A 135 4.70 -18.71 -12.91
CA CYS A 135 4.10 -19.27 -11.71
C CYS A 135 3.72 -20.73 -11.93
N LYS A 136 4.27 -21.63 -11.14
CA LYS A 136 4.02 -23.06 -11.21
C LYS A 136 2.62 -23.45 -10.69
N LYS A 137 2.09 -22.68 -9.75
CA LYS A 137 0.73 -22.83 -9.20
C LYS A 137 -0.07 -21.58 -9.49
N THR A 138 -1.27 -21.76 -10.04
CA THR A 138 -2.21 -20.68 -10.39
C THR A 138 -3.57 -20.89 -9.74
N THR A 139 -3.60 -21.64 -8.66
CA THR A 139 -4.80 -21.82 -7.83
C THR A 139 -4.83 -20.76 -6.76
N SER A 140 -5.98 -20.14 -6.58
CA SER A 140 -6.21 -19.20 -5.48
C SER A 140 -5.78 -19.82 -4.16
N MET A 141 -5.09 -19.01 -3.35
CA MET A 141 -4.70 -19.45 -2.02
C MET A 141 -5.95 -19.54 -1.14
N ASP A 142 -6.01 -20.57 -0.34
CA ASP A 142 -7.01 -20.62 0.73
C ASP A 142 -6.58 -19.65 1.84
N VAL A 143 -7.27 -18.53 1.93
CA VAL A 143 -7.00 -17.53 2.97
C VAL A 143 -7.11 -18.10 4.37
N ALA A 144 -7.95 -19.12 4.57
CA ALA A 144 -8.09 -19.81 5.85
C ALA A 144 -6.78 -20.46 6.30
N SER A 145 -5.89 -20.85 5.38
CA SER A 145 -4.60 -21.45 5.72
C SER A 145 -3.63 -20.49 6.41
N TYR A 146 -3.89 -19.19 6.35
CA TYR A 146 -3.11 -18.16 7.04
C TYR A 146 -3.70 -17.74 8.38
N LEU A 147 -4.86 -18.26 8.74
CA LEU A 147 -5.39 -18.03 10.09
C LEU A 147 -4.51 -18.78 11.09
N LEU A 148 -4.10 -18.08 12.13
CA LEU A 148 -3.39 -18.72 13.23
C LEU A 148 -4.28 -19.80 13.85
N GLU A 149 -3.76 -21.01 14.04
CA GLU A 149 -4.45 -22.10 14.73
C GLU A 149 -4.91 -21.67 16.12
N THR A 150 -4.10 -20.86 16.77
CA THR A 150 -4.44 -20.22 18.04
C THR A 150 -4.29 -18.71 17.87
N PRO A 151 -5.40 -17.97 17.73
CA PRO A 151 -5.34 -16.51 17.64
C PRO A 151 -4.61 -15.93 18.85
N VAL A 152 -3.66 -15.03 18.60
CA VAL A 152 -3.01 -14.30 19.68
C VAL A 152 -4.07 -13.46 20.40
N PRO A 153 -4.32 -13.69 21.71
CA PRO A 153 -5.29 -12.89 22.42
C PRO A 153 -4.88 -11.40 22.36
N PRO A 154 -5.86 -10.48 22.29
CA PRO A 154 -5.55 -9.06 22.33
C PRO A 154 -4.68 -8.77 23.53
N ARG A 155 -3.62 -7.97 23.37
CA ARG A 155 -2.83 -7.52 24.51
C ARG A 155 -3.74 -6.73 25.45
N VAL A 156 -4.02 -7.32 26.59
CA VAL A 156 -4.69 -6.63 27.69
C VAL A 156 -3.59 -5.83 28.41
N ASN A 157 -3.39 -4.58 27.98
CA ASN A 157 -2.55 -3.68 28.74
C ASN A 157 -3.34 -3.21 29.96
N GLY A 158 -3.00 -3.72 31.13
CA GLY A 158 -3.75 -3.60 32.39
C GLY A 158 -3.82 -2.20 33.02
N LYS A 159 -3.84 -1.13 32.21
CA LYS A 159 -4.13 0.24 32.69
C LYS A 159 -4.82 1.03 31.60
N ASN A 160 -6.13 1.21 31.70
CA ASN A 160 -7.03 1.91 30.76
C ASN A 160 -7.36 1.15 29.46
N GLU A 161 -8.05 0.04 29.57
CA GLU A 161 -8.59 -0.70 28.42
C GLU A 161 -9.39 0.20 27.45
N THR A 162 -10.17 1.12 27.99
CA THR A 162 -11.00 2.03 27.19
C THR A 162 -10.14 2.98 26.34
N ALA A 163 -9.05 3.51 26.89
CA ALA A 163 -8.15 4.40 26.17
C ALA A 163 -7.36 3.67 25.08
N GLU A 164 -6.93 2.44 25.32
CA GLU A 164 -6.23 1.62 24.33
C GLU A 164 -7.17 1.13 23.22
N VAL A 165 -8.42 0.82 23.53
CA VAL A 165 -9.47 0.55 22.54
C VAL A 165 -9.72 1.80 21.69
N GLY A 166 -9.87 2.96 22.33
CA GLY A 166 -10.04 4.24 21.64
C GLY A 166 -8.86 4.58 20.72
N LYS A 167 -7.63 4.36 21.17
CA LYS A 167 -6.43 4.57 20.37
C LYS A 167 -6.40 3.65 19.13
N ARG A 168 -6.74 2.38 19.27
CA ARG A 168 -6.81 1.44 18.15
C ARG A 168 -7.89 1.82 17.15
N LEU A 169 -9.07 2.17 17.62
CA LEU A 169 -10.17 2.64 16.79
C LEU A 169 -9.79 3.93 16.07
N TYR A 170 -9.21 4.88 16.77
CA TYR A 170 -8.71 6.11 16.15
C TYR A 170 -7.68 5.81 15.05
N SER A 171 -6.67 4.99 15.34
CA SER A 171 -5.62 4.67 14.38
C SER A 171 -6.14 3.88 13.17
N GLY A 172 -7.12 2.99 13.38
CA GLY A 172 -7.68 2.16 12.31
C GLY A 172 -8.73 2.86 11.46
N VAL A 173 -9.45 3.83 12.01
CA VAL A 173 -10.62 4.43 11.33
C VAL A 173 -10.43 5.93 11.10
N CYS A 174 -9.97 6.67 12.08
CA CYS A 174 -10.00 8.14 12.06
C CYS A 174 -8.70 8.78 11.56
N ALA A 175 -7.55 8.14 11.82
CA ALA A 175 -6.23 8.71 11.52
C ALA A 175 -5.97 8.88 10.01
N GLY A 176 -6.68 8.15 9.16
CA GLY A 176 -6.60 8.33 7.71
C GLY A 176 -7.10 9.70 7.23
N CYS A 177 -8.02 10.31 7.98
CA CYS A 177 -8.61 11.63 7.67
C CYS A 177 -8.20 12.73 8.66
N HIS A 178 -7.79 12.37 9.87
CA HIS A 178 -7.46 13.28 10.96
C HIS A 178 -6.01 13.06 11.45
N ALA A 179 -5.08 13.88 10.98
CA ALA A 179 -3.73 13.91 11.56
C ALA A 179 -3.73 14.70 12.89
N TYR A 180 -2.66 14.54 13.70
CA TYR A 180 -2.59 15.17 15.00
C TYR A 180 -2.57 16.70 14.90
N ASN A 181 -1.67 17.27 14.10
CA ASN A 181 -1.39 18.70 14.04
C ASN A 181 -1.55 19.34 12.66
N VAL A 182 -1.95 18.56 11.65
CA VAL A 182 -2.11 19.03 10.27
C VAL A 182 -3.53 18.78 9.81
N ARG A 183 -4.14 19.74 9.12
CA ARG A 183 -5.43 19.54 8.47
C ARG A 183 -5.24 18.65 7.24
N MET A 184 -5.92 17.51 7.26
CA MET A 184 -6.05 16.60 6.13
C MET A 184 -7.44 16.74 5.49
N ILE A 185 -8.21 15.67 5.44
CA ILE A 185 -9.62 15.71 5.03
C ILE A 185 -10.45 16.32 6.17
N GLY A 186 -10.20 15.87 7.40
CA GLY A 186 -10.80 16.41 8.61
C GLY A 186 -9.89 17.39 9.37
N PRO A 187 -10.42 18.06 10.40
CA PRO A 187 -9.62 18.93 11.26
C PRO A 187 -8.55 18.13 12.03
N PRO A 188 -7.43 18.79 12.41
CA PRO A 188 -6.42 18.19 13.28
C PRO A 188 -7.02 17.70 14.60
N THR A 189 -6.61 16.52 15.05
CA THR A 189 -7.11 15.99 16.34
C THR A 189 -6.70 16.85 17.54
N GLN A 190 -5.62 17.61 17.44
CA GLN A 190 -5.25 18.60 18.45
C GLN A 190 -6.35 19.65 18.65
N ILE A 191 -7.01 20.09 17.58
CA ILE A 191 -8.15 21.02 17.67
C ILE A 191 -9.35 20.32 18.30
N LEU A 192 -9.64 19.06 17.91
CA LEU A 192 -10.72 18.29 18.52
C LEU A 192 -10.50 18.08 20.01
N GLN A 193 -9.26 17.81 20.43
CA GLN A 193 -8.92 17.70 21.87
C GLN A 193 -9.23 18.97 22.65
N VAL A 194 -8.94 20.14 22.08
CA VAL A 194 -9.24 21.43 22.74
C VAL A 194 -10.74 21.70 22.77
N LEU A 195 -11.44 21.47 21.66
CA LEU A 195 -12.89 21.74 21.57
C LEU A 195 -13.74 20.86 22.48
N TYR A 196 -13.28 19.64 22.74
CA TYR A 196 -14.00 18.64 23.53
C TYR A 196 -13.31 18.26 24.83
N ALA A 197 -12.36 19.08 25.31
CA ALA A 197 -11.57 18.79 26.53
C ALA A 197 -12.45 18.49 27.74
N ASP A 198 -13.50 19.30 27.92
CA ASP A 198 -14.45 19.18 29.06
C ASP A 198 -15.69 18.35 28.71
N ASN A 199 -15.85 17.91 27.47
CA ASN A 199 -16.98 17.13 26.99
C ASN A 199 -16.59 16.06 25.97
N PRO A 200 -15.84 15.02 26.37
CA PRO A 200 -15.44 13.95 25.45
C PRO A 200 -16.62 13.16 24.86
N GLN A 201 -17.78 13.11 25.56
CA GLN A 201 -18.99 12.51 25.06
C GLN A 201 -19.51 13.24 23.82
N GLY A 202 -19.32 14.54 23.73
CA GLY A 202 -19.73 15.34 22.56
C GLY A 202 -19.10 14.90 21.24
N ILE A 203 -17.89 14.30 21.27
CA ILE A 203 -17.28 13.70 20.07
C ILE A 203 -18.08 12.47 19.64
N ALA A 204 -18.43 11.60 20.57
CA ALA A 204 -19.21 10.40 20.28
C ALA A 204 -20.59 10.75 19.75
N ASP A 205 -21.26 11.74 20.36
CA ASP A 205 -22.57 12.21 19.93
C ASP A 205 -22.53 12.83 18.53
N TYR A 206 -21.49 13.61 18.20
CA TYR A 206 -21.28 14.16 16.87
C TYR A 206 -21.02 13.09 15.82
N ILE A 207 -20.22 12.06 16.14
CA ILE A 207 -19.97 10.95 15.23
C ILE A 207 -21.25 10.14 14.97
N ALA A 208 -22.05 9.92 16.01
CA ALA A 208 -23.31 9.19 15.88
C ALA A 208 -24.38 9.96 15.10
N ASN A 209 -24.40 11.29 15.25
CA ASN A 209 -25.41 12.18 14.65
C ASN A 209 -24.73 13.44 14.07
N PRO A 210 -24.02 13.34 12.93
CA PRO A 210 -23.29 14.48 12.39
C PRO A 210 -24.28 15.56 11.92
N VAL A 211 -24.16 16.76 12.52
CA VAL A 211 -24.86 17.96 12.05
C VAL A 211 -24.21 18.44 10.76
N LYS A 212 -25.02 18.69 9.75
CA LYS A 212 -24.57 19.24 8.47
C LYS A 212 -24.23 20.71 8.59
#